data_c1b8cc33b116c18758bc5b1b207fb159
#
_entry.id   c1b8cc33b116c18758bc5b1b207fb159
#
_cell.length_a   1.000
_cell.length_b   1.000
_cell.length_c   1.000
_cell.angle_alpha   90.00
_cell.angle_beta   90.00
_cell.angle_gamma   90.00
#
_symmetry.space_group_name_H-M   'P 1'
#
loop_
_entity.id
_entity.type
_entity.pdbx_description
1 polymer ?
#
loop_
_entity_poly.entity_id
_entity_poly.type
_entity_poly.pdbx_seq_one_letter_code
_entity_poly.pdbx_strand_id
1 'polypeptide(L)'
;MKNYHIPQPKNIRNFNGSFAWIDHRLMRNGFINVMTHQDMVLYLFLVLAADKNGVSFYRKEKICEAVSLDYNQFEIAKDRLINIKLIAFEGYSMLSPNGYYQVLPIESEAPDYSKQITQKISDKLFRG
;
A
#
# COMPACT_ATOMS: atom_id res chain seq x y z
N MET A 1 -20.79 -26.06 -5.30
CA MET A 1 -19.59 -25.72 -4.55
C MET A 1 -18.93 -26.94 -3.94
N LYS A 2 -17.70 -26.95 -3.88
CA LYS A 2 -16.95 -28.07 -3.32
C LYS A 2 -17.06 -28.17 -1.82
N ASN A 3 -17.04 -29.40 -1.31
CA ASN A 3 -16.84 -29.62 0.11
C ASN A 3 -15.43 -29.20 0.49
N TYR A 4 -15.31 -28.33 1.43
CA TYR A 4 -14.03 -27.92 1.96
C TYR A 4 -14.10 -27.89 3.48
N HIS A 5 -12.93 -27.93 4.09
CA HIS A 5 -12.84 -27.98 5.55
C HIS A 5 -12.59 -26.59 6.12
N ILE A 6 -13.42 -26.18 7.07
CA ILE A 6 -13.22 -24.96 7.84
C ILE A 6 -12.56 -25.40 9.16
N PRO A 7 -11.30 -24.97 9.44
CA PRO A 7 -10.61 -25.44 10.65
C PRO A 7 -11.35 -25.20 11.95
N GLN A 8 -12.02 -24.06 12.07
CA GLN A 8 -12.78 -23.71 13.27
C GLN A 8 -14.18 -23.23 12.91
N PRO A 9 -15.12 -24.15 12.62
CA PRO A 9 -16.45 -23.75 12.13
C PRO A 9 -17.27 -22.93 13.11
N LYS A 10 -16.95 -22.98 14.42
CA LYS A 10 -17.63 -22.16 15.43
C LYS A 10 -17.09 -20.73 15.51
N ASN A 11 -15.97 -20.45 14.85
CA ASN A 11 -15.28 -19.17 14.92
C ASN A 11 -15.31 -18.44 13.58
N ILE A 12 -16.37 -18.59 12.82
CA ILE A 12 -16.55 -17.85 11.58
C ILE A 12 -16.61 -16.36 11.91
N ARG A 13 -15.75 -15.61 11.23
CA ARG A 13 -15.63 -14.17 11.43
C ARG A 13 -16.91 -13.47 10.95
N ASN A 14 -17.47 -12.58 11.77
CA ASN A 14 -18.52 -11.68 11.33
C ASN A 14 -18.16 -10.24 11.71
N PHE A 15 -18.84 -9.28 11.09
CA PHE A 15 -18.48 -7.87 11.20
C PHE A 15 -19.53 -7.12 12.00
N ASN A 16 -19.39 -7.12 13.33
CA ASN A 16 -20.29 -6.42 14.23
C ASN A 16 -19.92 -4.95 14.44
N GLY A 17 -18.70 -4.57 14.07
CA GLY A 17 -18.21 -3.20 14.18
C GLY A 17 -17.85 -2.63 12.81
N SER A 18 -17.04 -1.60 12.82
CA SER A 18 -16.55 -1.01 11.59
C SER A 18 -15.47 -1.91 10.97
N PHE A 19 -15.27 -1.75 9.68
CA PHE A 19 -14.24 -2.48 8.95
C PHE A 19 -13.71 -1.62 7.82
N ALA A 20 -12.52 -1.99 7.35
CA ALA A 20 -11.89 -1.34 6.21
C ALA A 20 -11.94 -2.28 5.00
N TRP A 21 -11.81 -1.72 3.80
CA TRP A 21 -11.89 -2.46 2.55
C TRP A 21 -10.50 -2.53 1.93
N ILE A 22 -10.12 -3.74 1.49
CA ILE A 22 -8.97 -3.91 0.61
C ILE A 22 -9.48 -4.55 -0.66
N ASP A 23 -9.28 -3.86 -1.78
CA ASP A 23 -9.76 -4.31 -3.09
C ASP A 23 -9.00 -5.56 -3.52
N HIS A 24 -9.72 -6.58 -3.97
CA HIS A 24 -9.11 -7.80 -4.51
C HIS A 24 -8.17 -7.52 -5.68
N ARG A 25 -8.38 -6.42 -6.40
CA ARG A 25 -7.52 -6.04 -7.52
C ARG A 25 -6.10 -5.69 -7.07
N LEU A 26 -5.88 -5.42 -5.79
CA LEU A 26 -4.52 -5.29 -5.26
C LEU A 26 -3.69 -6.54 -5.59
N MET A 27 -4.29 -7.70 -5.53
CA MET A 27 -3.65 -8.96 -5.88
C MET A 27 -3.85 -9.31 -7.36
N ARG A 28 -5.10 -9.26 -7.85
CA ARG A 28 -5.42 -9.68 -9.21
C ARG A 28 -4.74 -8.85 -10.29
N ASN A 29 -4.53 -7.56 -10.03
CA ASN A 29 -3.89 -6.66 -10.98
C ASN A 29 -2.38 -6.55 -10.75
N GLY A 30 -1.80 -7.42 -9.92
CA GLY A 30 -0.36 -7.57 -9.79
C GLY A 30 0.34 -6.59 -8.85
N PHE A 31 -0.38 -5.76 -8.10
CA PHE A 31 0.24 -4.74 -7.25
C PHE A 31 1.09 -5.36 -6.15
N ILE A 32 0.63 -6.47 -5.54
CA ILE A 32 1.40 -7.13 -4.48
C ILE A 32 2.78 -7.55 -4.97
N ASN A 33 2.90 -7.93 -6.24
CA ASN A 33 4.17 -8.38 -6.81
C ASN A 33 5.20 -7.26 -6.97
N VAL A 34 4.76 -6.00 -6.98
CA VAL A 34 5.66 -4.85 -7.12
C VAL A 34 5.82 -4.05 -5.82
N MET A 35 5.17 -4.49 -4.75
CA MET A 35 5.24 -3.82 -3.45
C MET A 35 6.26 -4.51 -2.55
N THR A 36 7.02 -3.73 -1.80
CA THR A 36 7.86 -4.25 -0.71
C THR A 36 7.01 -4.46 0.54
N HIS A 37 7.59 -5.11 1.56
CA HIS A 37 6.92 -5.24 2.86
C HIS A 37 6.63 -3.88 3.49
N GLN A 38 7.55 -2.93 3.36
CA GLN A 38 7.35 -1.57 3.87
C GLN A 38 6.19 -0.88 3.15
N ASP A 39 6.09 -1.06 1.84
CA ASP A 39 4.95 -0.54 1.06
C ASP A 39 3.64 -1.13 1.56
N MET A 40 3.61 -2.44 1.80
CA MET A 40 2.42 -3.15 2.23
C MET A 40 1.93 -2.70 3.60
N VAL A 41 2.84 -2.57 4.58
CA VAL A 41 2.43 -2.15 5.93
C VAL A 41 1.95 -0.70 5.94
N LEU A 42 2.58 0.18 5.16
CA LEU A 42 2.11 1.56 5.04
C LEU A 42 0.74 1.61 4.37
N TYR A 43 0.57 0.87 3.28
CA TYR A 43 -0.72 0.80 2.59
C TYR A 43 -1.82 0.28 3.51
N LEU A 44 -1.54 -0.80 4.25
CA LEU A 44 -2.49 -1.37 5.21
C LEU A 44 -2.91 -0.34 6.24
N PHE A 45 -1.94 0.40 6.81
CA PHE A 45 -2.25 1.45 7.78
C PHE A 45 -3.18 2.50 7.16
N LEU A 46 -2.86 2.96 5.96
CA LEU A 46 -3.66 4.01 5.31
C LEU A 46 -5.07 3.54 4.98
N VAL A 47 -5.25 2.28 4.60
CA VAL A 47 -6.58 1.70 4.38
C VAL A 47 -7.36 1.66 5.70
N LEU A 48 -6.72 1.22 6.78
CA LEU A 48 -7.37 1.12 8.10
C LEU A 48 -7.72 2.50 8.68
N ALA A 49 -6.91 3.50 8.40
CA ALA A 49 -7.11 4.86 8.91
C ALA A 49 -8.11 5.67 8.07
N ALA A 50 -8.44 5.21 6.87
CA ALA A 50 -9.23 5.97 5.90
C ALA A 50 -10.68 6.14 6.36
N ASP A 51 -11.24 7.31 6.07
CA ASP A 51 -12.66 7.57 6.21
C ASP A 51 -13.43 7.03 4.98
N LYS A 52 -14.71 7.38 4.86
CA LYS A 52 -15.56 6.92 3.75
C LYS A 52 -15.07 7.40 2.37
N ASN A 53 -14.28 8.45 2.34
CA ASN A 53 -13.70 8.98 1.10
C ASN A 53 -12.30 8.42 0.82
N GLY A 54 -11.80 7.54 1.66
CA GLY A 54 -10.45 7.01 1.56
C GLY A 54 -9.39 7.91 2.17
N VAL A 55 -9.77 8.93 2.92
CA VAL A 55 -8.87 9.99 3.39
C VAL A 55 -8.51 9.82 4.86
N SER A 56 -7.25 10.03 5.17
CA SER A 56 -6.72 10.09 6.53
C SER A 56 -5.68 11.20 6.65
N PHE A 57 -5.39 11.62 7.88
CA PHE A 57 -4.45 12.72 8.11
C PHE A 57 -3.63 12.52 9.38
N TYR A 58 -3.23 11.28 9.64
CA TYR A 58 -2.31 10.99 10.75
C TYR A 58 -0.97 11.64 10.51
N ARG A 59 -0.33 12.09 11.57
CA ARG A 59 1.01 12.66 11.50
C ARG A 59 2.02 11.57 11.15
N LYS A 60 3.05 11.95 10.43
CA LYS A 60 4.14 11.05 10.01
C LYS A 60 4.71 10.26 11.18
N GLU A 61 4.95 10.93 12.31
CA GLU A 61 5.50 10.28 13.50
C GLU A 61 4.60 9.14 13.99
N LYS A 62 3.29 9.39 13.99
CA LYS A 62 2.31 8.39 14.44
C LYS A 62 2.22 7.21 13.48
N ILE A 63 2.27 7.47 12.18
CA ILE A 63 2.26 6.40 11.18
C ILE A 63 3.50 5.52 11.36
N CYS A 64 4.68 6.14 11.42
CA CYS A 64 5.95 5.42 11.56
C CYS A 64 5.98 4.56 12.82
N GLU A 65 5.47 5.11 13.92
CA GLU A 65 5.36 4.37 15.18
C GLU A 65 4.44 3.15 15.03
N ALA A 66 3.29 3.34 14.38
CA ALA A 66 2.29 2.27 14.23
C ALA A 66 2.78 1.12 13.37
N VAL A 67 3.55 1.41 12.30
CA VAL A 67 3.98 0.39 11.34
C VAL A 67 5.46 0.02 11.47
N SER A 68 6.15 0.55 12.48
CA SER A 68 7.56 0.25 12.77
C SER A 68 8.48 0.56 11.59
N LEU A 69 8.28 1.73 10.98
CA LEU A 69 9.16 2.25 9.94
C LEU A 69 9.93 3.45 10.48
N ASP A 70 11.19 3.58 10.09
CA ASP A 70 11.88 4.86 10.29
C ASP A 70 11.43 5.86 9.22
N TYR A 71 11.84 7.12 9.37
CA TYR A 71 11.39 8.18 8.47
C TYR A 71 11.84 7.95 7.03
N ASN A 72 13.03 7.41 6.84
CA ASN A 72 13.54 7.12 5.51
C ASN A 72 12.74 6.01 4.83
N GLN A 73 12.48 4.92 5.55
CA GLN A 73 11.66 3.81 5.05
C GLN A 73 10.26 4.28 4.71
N PHE A 74 9.68 5.11 5.57
CA PHE A 74 8.36 5.69 5.34
C PHE A 74 8.31 6.54 4.06
N GLU A 75 9.29 7.44 3.88
CA GLU A 75 9.31 8.30 2.70
C GLU A 75 9.46 7.49 1.40
N ILE A 76 10.33 6.47 1.41
CA ILE A 76 10.50 5.59 0.25
C ILE A 76 9.21 4.85 -0.06
N ALA A 77 8.56 4.28 0.96
CA ALA A 77 7.31 3.55 0.78
C ALA A 77 6.19 4.47 0.29
N LYS A 78 6.08 5.66 0.87
CA LYS A 78 5.09 6.65 0.47
C LYS A 78 5.26 7.02 -1.01
N ASP A 79 6.48 7.36 -1.41
CA ASP A 79 6.76 7.73 -2.79
C ASP A 79 6.45 6.59 -3.76
N ARG A 80 6.78 5.37 -3.37
CA ARG A 80 6.49 4.20 -4.21
C ARG A 80 5.00 3.97 -4.38
N LEU A 81 4.22 4.07 -3.30
CA LEU A 81 2.77 3.93 -3.35
C LEU A 81 2.13 5.02 -4.20
N ILE A 82 2.65 6.25 -4.14
CA ILE A 82 2.20 7.34 -5.00
C ILE A 82 2.51 7.02 -6.47
N ASN A 83 3.72 6.55 -6.74
CA ASN A 83 4.16 6.26 -8.11
C ASN A 83 3.35 5.15 -8.77
N ILE A 84 2.93 4.14 -8.01
CA ILE A 84 2.08 3.08 -8.56
C ILE A 84 0.58 3.40 -8.46
N LYS A 85 0.25 4.62 -8.06
CA LYS A 85 -1.12 5.16 -8.05
C LYS A 85 -2.08 4.44 -7.11
N LEU A 86 -1.56 3.92 -6.00
CA LEU A 86 -2.39 3.35 -4.95
C LEU A 86 -2.82 4.38 -3.92
N ILE A 87 -2.05 5.46 -3.76
CA ILE A 87 -2.38 6.55 -2.85
C ILE A 87 -2.06 7.90 -3.49
N ALA A 88 -2.67 8.94 -2.92
CA ALA A 88 -2.30 10.34 -3.16
C ALA A 88 -1.97 11.00 -1.83
N PHE A 89 -1.15 12.03 -1.85
CA PHE A 89 -0.81 12.81 -0.67
C PHE A 89 -0.84 14.29 -1.02
N GLU A 90 -1.43 15.09 -0.12
CA GLU A 90 -1.42 16.56 -0.22
C GLU A 90 -1.01 17.12 1.13
N GLY A 91 0.12 17.82 1.18
CA GLY A 91 0.59 18.47 2.40
C GLY A 91 -0.35 19.60 2.84
N TYR A 92 -0.36 19.88 4.14
CA TYR A 92 -1.13 21.02 4.67
C TYR A 92 -0.65 22.35 4.11
N SER A 93 0.63 22.40 3.75
CA SER A 93 1.25 23.52 3.07
C SER A 93 2.36 22.97 2.17
N MET A 94 2.96 23.84 1.35
CA MET A 94 3.96 23.43 0.36
C MET A 94 5.14 22.68 0.99
N LEU A 95 5.54 23.03 2.21
CA LEU A 95 6.70 22.45 2.89
C LEU A 95 6.33 21.54 4.05
N SER A 96 5.04 21.30 4.29
CA SER A 96 4.63 20.46 5.42
C SER A 96 4.92 18.99 5.13
N PRO A 97 5.57 18.26 6.05
CA PRO A 97 5.70 16.80 5.92
C PRO A 97 4.40 16.07 6.24
N ASN A 98 3.43 16.75 6.83
CA ASN A 98 2.13 16.19 7.20
C ASN A 98 1.04 16.72 6.30
N GLY A 99 -0.03 15.96 6.13
CA GLY A 99 -1.12 16.34 5.26
C GLY A 99 -2.17 15.26 5.15
N TYR A 100 -2.85 15.25 4.03
CA TYR A 100 -3.93 14.33 3.73
C TYR A 100 -3.42 13.19 2.86
N TYR A 101 -3.70 11.96 3.28
CA TYR A 101 -3.47 10.76 2.49
C TYR A 101 -4.80 10.27 1.96
N GLN A 102 -4.83 9.84 0.72
CA GLN A 102 -6.03 9.26 0.13
C GLN A 102 -5.69 7.92 -0.49
N VAL A 103 -6.43 6.88 -0.10
CA VAL A 103 -6.38 5.59 -0.77
C VAL A 103 -7.21 5.71 -2.04
N LEU A 104 -6.60 5.39 -3.19
CA LEU A 104 -7.23 5.56 -4.49
C LEU A 104 -7.90 4.27 -4.95
N PRO A 105 -8.93 4.36 -5.81
CA PRO A 105 -9.47 3.16 -6.44
C PRO A 105 -8.44 2.53 -7.38
N ILE A 106 -8.47 1.21 -7.49
CA ILE A 106 -7.58 0.47 -8.40
C ILE A 106 -8.31 0.34 -9.74
N GLU A 107 -7.80 1.03 -10.76
CA GLU A 107 -8.44 1.13 -12.07
C GLU A 107 -7.56 0.60 -13.20
N SER A 108 -6.34 0.15 -12.90
CA SER A 108 -5.39 -0.30 -13.90
C SER A 108 -4.58 -1.47 -13.38
N GLU A 109 -3.79 -2.07 -14.26
CA GLU A 109 -2.80 -3.07 -13.87
C GLU A 109 -1.61 -2.41 -13.20
N ALA A 110 -0.91 -3.18 -12.35
CA ALA A 110 0.33 -2.71 -11.75
C ALA A 110 1.39 -2.50 -12.82
N PRO A 111 2.32 -1.56 -12.60
CA PRO A 111 3.45 -1.39 -13.52
C PRO A 111 4.27 -2.68 -13.60
N ASP A 112 4.77 -2.98 -14.80
CA ASP A 112 5.66 -4.11 -15.01
C ASP A 112 7.11 -3.64 -14.89
N TYR A 113 7.72 -3.88 -13.73
CA TYR A 113 9.11 -3.50 -13.49
C TYR A 113 10.12 -4.54 -13.97
N SER A 114 9.66 -5.70 -14.46
CA SER A 114 10.58 -6.76 -14.88
C SER A 114 11.50 -6.30 -16.01
N LYS A 115 10.97 -5.59 -16.99
CA LYS A 115 11.76 -5.03 -18.07
C LYS A 115 12.77 -4.01 -17.60
N GLN A 116 12.40 -3.15 -16.64
CA GLN A 116 13.29 -2.13 -16.10
C GLN A 116 14.43 -2.77 -15.31
N ILE A 117 14.13 -3.79 -14.52
CA ILE A 117 15.15 -4.52 -13.76
C ILE A 117 16.12 -5.21 -14.71
N THR A 118 15.61 -5.90 -15.72
CA THR A 118 16.42 -6.58 -16.73
C THR A 118 17.31 -5.57 -17.45
N GLN A 119 16.76 -4.42 -17.84
CA GLN A 119 17.52 -3.39 -18.52
C GLN A 119 18.64 -2.84 -17.64
N LYS A 120 18.38 -2.58 -16.36
CA LYS A 120 19.39 -2.10 -15.42
C LYS A 120 20.50 -3.12 -15.21
N ILE A 121 20.18 -4.39 -15.10
CA ILE A 121 21.17 -5.46 -14.97
C ILE A 121 22.01 -5.54 -16.24
N SER A 122 21.38 -5.49 -17.39
CA SER A 122 22.06 -5.52 -18.68
C SER A 122 23.03 -4.34 -18.84
N ASP A 123 22.57 -3.14 -18.51
CA ASP A 123 23.41 -1.93 -18.55
C ASP A 123 24.63 -2.06 -17.63
N LYS A 124 24.42 -2.60 -16.42
CA LYS A 124 25.53 -2.82 -15.48
C LYS A 124 26.55 -3.81 -16.01
N LEU A 125 26.09 -4.88 -16.64
CA LEU A 125 26.97 -5.92 -17.17
C LEU A 125 27.78 -5.44 -18.37
N PHE A 126 27.20 -4.59 -19.20
CA PHE A 126 27.84 -4.16 -20.45
C PHE A 126 28.56 -2.82 -20.36
N ARG A 127 28.38 -2.09 -19.28
CA ARG A 127 29.14 -0.86 -19.02
C ARG A 127 30.42 -1.11 -18.23
N GLY A 128 30.57 -2.27 -17.75
CA GLY A 128 31.64 -2.85 -16.96
C GLY A 128 32.78 -2.09 -16.51
#